data_6cffe25599f9107bb39801cc4ab6a12f
#
_entry.id   6cffe25599f9107bb39801cc4ab6a12f
#
_cell.length_a   1.000
_cell.length_b   1.000
_cell.length_c   1.000
_cell.angle_alpha   90.00
_cell.angle_beta   90.00
_cell.angle_gamma   90.00
#
_symmetry.space_group_name_H-M   'P 1'
#
loop_
_entity.id
_entity.type
_entity.pdbx_description
1 polymer ?
#
loop_
_entity_poly.entity_id
_entity_poly.type
_entity_poly.pdbx_seq_one_letter_code
_entity_poly.pdbx_strand_id
1 'polypeptide(L)'
;PALHELTHLPIAVDPSHACFWRPWVHSLSCASVACGADALMLEVHPDPPNAAVDPLQAIDFNEYKALSQTLSSIASSIGRSL
;
A
#
# COMPACT_ATOMS: atom_id res chain seq x y z
N PRO A 1 -2.37 2.59 13.87
CA PRO A 1 -3.10 2.10 15.07
C PRO A 1 -3.67 3.23 15.92
N ALA A 2 -2.92 4.33 16.10
CA ALA A 2 -3.38 5.44 16.94
C ALA A 2 -4.71 6.06 16.45
N LEU A 3 -4.89 6.20 15.14
CA LEU A 3 -6.12 6.73 14.57
C LEU A 3 -7.32 5.80 14.82
N HIS A 4 -7.12 4.49 14.81
CA HIS A 4 -8.19 3.54 15.12
C HIS A 4 -8.66 3.65 16.56
N GLU A 5 -7.80 4.04 17.48
CA GLU A 5 -8.18 4.31 18.87
C GLU A 5 -8.98 5.61 19.01
N LEU A 6 -8.74 6.59 18.12
CA LEU A 6 -9.34 7.91 18.19
C LEU A 6 -10.63 8.06 17.39
N THR A 7 -10.92 7.12 16.47
CA THR A 7 -12.11 7.18 15.61
C THR A 7 -12.63 5.79 15.28
N HIS A 8 -13.93 5.69 14.99
CA HIS A 8 -14.55 4.47 14.47
C HIS A 8 -14.56 4.42 12.93
N LEU A 9 -14.05 5.46 12.25
CA LEU A 9 -14.02 5.55 10.80
C LEU A 9 -12.93 4.62 10.23
N PRO A 10 -13.12 4.12 9.00
CA PRO A 10 -12.05 3.40 8.30
C PRO A 10 -10.82 4.29 8.09
N ILE A 11 -9.64 3.68 8.12
CA ILE A 11 -8.36 4.38 7.94
C ILE A 11 -7.72 3.86 6.66
N ALA A 12 -7.47 4.78 5.71
CA ALA A 12 -6.71 4.51 4.50
C ALA A 12 -5.27 5.00 4.67
N VAL A 13 -4.31 4.22 4.19
CA VAL A 13 -2.90 4.58 4.19
C VAL A 13 -2.43 4.72 2.75
N ASP A 14 -1.61 5.73 2.49
CA ASP A 14 -0.98 5.98 1.19
C ASP A 14 0.52 5.71 1.28
N PRO A 15 0.97 4.45 1.08
CA PRO A 15 2.38 4.11 1.19
C PRO A 15 3.25 4.83 0.16
N SER A 16 2.73 5.06 -1.04
CA SER A 16 3.47 5.73 -2.11
C SER A 16 3.89 7.14 -1.69
N HIS A 17 2.96 7.93 -1.13
CA HIS A 17 3.26 9.29 -0.67
C HIS A 17 3.97 9.30 0.68
N ALA A 18 3.78 8.28 1.52
CA ALA A 18 4.47 8.20 2.81
C ALA A 18 5.97 7.95 2.66
N CYS A 19 6.38 7.12 1.69
CA CYS A 19 7.80 6.78 1.50
C CYS A 19 8.47 7.55 0.36
N PHE A 20 7.73 8.06 -0.61
CA PHE A 20 8.24 8.81 -1.79
C PHE A 20 9.31 8.05 -2.60
N TRP A 21 9.36 6.71 -2.46
CA TRP A 21 10.40 5.91 -3.08
C TRP A 21 9.87 4.53 -3.44
N ARG A 22 9.82 4.23 -4.75
CA ARG A 22 9.26 3.00 -5.30
C ARG A 22 9.76 1.71 -4.62
N PRO A 23 11.07 1.51 -4.36
CA PRO A 23 11.54 0.28 -3.74
C PRO A 23 10.98 0.00 -2.34
N TRP A 24 10.46 1.03 -1.65
CA TRP A 24 9.93 0.88 -0.29
C TRP A 24 8.41 0.70 -0.24
N VAL A 25 7.72 0.90 -1.37
CA VAL A 25 6.25 0.82 -1.41
C VAL A 25 5.77 -0.56 -0.97
N HIS A 26 6.43 -1.63 -1.45
CA HIS A 26 6.06 -3.00 -1.10
C HIS A 26 6.09 -3.23 0.42
N SER A 27 7.23 -2.95 1.05
CA SER A 27 7.40 -3.18 2.49
C SER A 27 6.46 -2.32 3.33
N LEU A 28 6.30 -1.05 2.97
CA LEU A 28 5.43 -0.13 3.70
C LEU A 28 3.95 -0.52 3.55
N SER A 29 3.56 -1.02 2.38
CA SER A 29 2.21 -1.54 2.15
C SER A 29 1.93 -2.76 3.03
N CYS A 30 2.87 -3.70 3.09
CA CYS A 30 2.78 -4.88 3.95
C CYS A 30 2.66 -4.50 5.42
N ALA A 31 3.48 -3.57 5.88
CA ALA A 31 3.43 -3.06 7.25
C ALA A 31 2.10 -2.39 7.56
N SER A 32 1.55 -1.62 6.63
CA SER A 32 0.27 -0.93 6.79
C SER A 32 -0.89 -1.92 6.96
N VAL A 33 -0.93 -2.98 6.16
CA VAL A 33 -1.97 -4.02 6.30
C VAL A 33 -1.80 -4.76 7.63
N ALA A 34 -0.57 -5.12 7.99
CA ALA A 34 -0.30 -5.81 9.25
C ALA A 34 -0.67 -4.96 10.47
N CYS A 35 -0.54 -3.63 10.39
CA CYS A 35 -0.98 -2.69 11.43
C CYS A 35 -2.50 -2.50 11.49
N GLY A 36 -3.25 -3.06 10.55
CA GLY A 36 -4.71 -2.98 10.57
C GLY A 36 -5.30 -1.85 9.73
N ALA A 37 -4.56 -1.28 8.78
CA ALA A 37 -5.14 -0.30 7.85
C ALA A 37 -6.34 -0.91 7.11
N ASP A 38 -7.38 -0.11 6.89
CA ASP A 38 -8.61 -0.56 6.24
C ASP A 38 -8.52 -0.47 4.71
N ALA A 39 -7.66 0.40 4.19
CA ALA A 39 -7.45 0.58 2.75
C ALA A 39 -6.04 1.09 2.47
N LEU A 40 -5.56 0.87 1.25
CA LEU A 40 -4.31 1.42 0.75
C LEU A 40 -4.58 2.21 -0.53
N MET A 41 -3.85 3.31 -0.69
CA MET A 41 -3.82 4.10 -1.92
C MET A 41 -2.43 3.95 -2.53
N LEU A 42 -2.36 3.53 -3.78
CA LEU A 42 -1.09 3.26 -4.48
C LEU A 42 -1.04 4.01 -5.81
N GLU A 43 0.12 4.55 -6.13
CA GLU A 43 0.42 5.08 -7.46
C GLU A 43 0.86 3.93 -8.36
N VAL A 44 0.12 3.67 -9.44
CA VAL A 44 0.42 2.59 -10.40
C VAL A 44 0.55 3.17 -11.79
N HIS A 45 1.58 2.75 -12.53
CA HIS A 45 1.83 3.21 -13.89
C HIS A 45 2.49 2.09 -14.70
N PRO A 46 2.15 1.89 -16.00
CA PRO A 46 2.80 0.85 -16.81
C PRO A 46 4.29 1.08 -17.03
N ASP A 47 4.75 2.32 -16.94
CA ASP A 47 6.16 2.68 -17.06
C ASP A 47 6.48 3.80 -16.03
N PRO A 48 6.74 3.45 -14.76
CA PRO A 48 6.86 4.43 -13.68
C PRO A 48 7.89 5.55 -13.92
N PRO A 49 9.09 5.31 -14.48
CA PRO A 49 10.04 6.39 -14.76
C PRO A 49 9.52 7.47 -15.69
N ASN A 50 8.52 7.15 -16.52
CA ASN A 50 7.90 8.09 -17.46
C ASN A 50 6.53 8.58 -17.01
N ALA A 51 6.13 8.31 -15.76
CA ALA A 51 4.87 8.81 -15.22
C ALA A 51 4.90 10.33 -15.17
N ALA A 52 3.77 10.96 -15.52
CA ALA A 52 3.63 12.43 -15.48
C ALA A 52 3.58 12.97 -14.06
N VAL A 53 3.14 12.13 -13.10
CA VAL A 53 2.99 12.48 -11.68
C VAL A 53 3.70 11.40 -10.85
N ASP A 54 4.49 11.83 -9.87
CA ASP A 54 5.12 10.97 -8.87
C ASP A 54 5.93 9.79 -9.44
N PRO A 55 6.85 10.01 -10.42
CA PRO A 55 7.55 8.90 -11.09
C PRO A 55 8.49 8.12 -10.17
N LEU A 56 8.96 8.73 -9.05
CA LEU A 56 9.86 8.05 -8.10
C LEU A 56 9.16 7.09 -7.17
N GLN A 57 7.85 7.19 -7.02
CA GLN A 57 7.07 6.42 -6.05
C GLN A 57 6.01 5.51 -6.69
N ALA A 58 5.74 5.67 -7.99
CA ALA A 58 4.80 4.81 -8.69
C ALA A 58 5.37 3.40 -8.90
N ILE A 59 4.53 2.39 -8.82
CA ILE A 59 4.88 1.01 -9.11
C ILE A 59 4.28 0.58 -10.46
N ASP A 60 4.84 -0.43 -11.10
CA ASP A 60 4.28 -0.97 -12.33
C ASP A 60 3.18 -2.02 -12.05
N PHE A 61 2.53 -2.50 -13.10
CA PHE A 61 1.43 -3.45 -12.97
C PHE A 61 1.90 -4.81 -12.44
N ASN A 62 3.09 -5.26 -12.79
CA ASN A 62 3.65 -6.51 -12.29
C ASN A 62 3.97 -6.42 -10.80
N GLU A 63 4.52 -5.29 -10.35
CA GLU A 63 4.77 -5.02 -8.93
C GLU A 63 3.45 -4.99 -8.16
N TYR A 64 2.42 -4.34 -8.71
CA TYR A 64 1.09 -4.29 -8.11
C TYR A 64 0.49 -5.69 -7.96
N LYS A 65 0.60 -6.52 -8.99
CA LYS A 65 0.08 -7.88 -8.95
C LYS A 65 0.76 -8.72 -7.86
N ALA A 66 2.09 -8.67 -7.80
CA ALA A 66 2.86 -9.39 -6.78
C ALA A 66 2.53 -8.87 -5.37
N LEU A 67 2.46 -7.56 -5.20
CA LEU A 67 2.09 -6.93 -3.93
C LEU A 67 0.70 -7.34 -3.48
N SER A 68 -0.27 -7.33 -4.39
CA SER A 68 -1.66 -7.70 -4.10
C SER A 68 -1.76 -9.13 -3.54
N GLN A 69 -0.99 -10.07 -4.10
CA GLN A 69 -0.94 -11.45 -3.61
C GLN A 69 -0.35 -11.53 -2.19
N THR A 70 0.74 -10.81 -1.94
CA THR A 70 1.36 -10.75 -0.62
C THR A 70 0.44 -10.12 0.41
N LEU A 71 -0.22 -9.02 0.06
CA LEU A 71 -1.16 -8.34 0.96
C LEU A 71 -2.36 -9.23 1.31
N SER A 72 -2.84 -10.02 0.37
CA SER A 72 -3.93 -10.97 0.63
C SER A 72 -3.53 -12.00 1.69
N SER A 73 -2.30 -12.51 1.62
CA SER A 73 -1.77 -13.44 2.62
C SER A 73 -1.65 -12.80 4.00
N ILE A 74 -1.16 -11.57 4.07
CA ILE A 74 -1.02 -10.84 5.34
C ILE A 74 -2.41 -10.55 5.93
N ALA A 75 -3.35 -10.10 5.11
CA ALA A 75 -4.72 -9.82 5.55
C ALA A 75 -5.36 -11.07 6.14
N SER A 76 -5.22 -12.23 5.48
CA SER A 76 -5.71 -13.51 6.00
C SER A 76 -5.11 -13.84 7.36
N SER A 77 -3.82 -13.59 7.54
CA SER A 77 -3.11 -13.87 8.80
C SER A 77 -3.65 -13.07 9.98
N ILE A 78 -4.24 -11.89 9.73
CA ILE A 78 -4.83 -11.06 10.78
C ILE A 78 -6.37 -11.12 10.77
N GLY A 79 -6.95 -12.12 10.11
CA GLY A 79 -8.40 -12.36 10.10
C GLY A 79 -9.18 -11.46 9.15
N ARG A 80 -8.54 -10.91 8.12
CA ARG A 80 -9.18 -10.04 7.13
C ARG A 80 -9.05 -10.63 5.72
N SER A 81 -9.75 -10.05 4.77
CA SER A 81 -9.67 -10.43 3.35
C SER A 81 -9.60 -9.17 2.48
N LEU A 82 -8.98 -9.34 1.36
CA LEU A 82 -8.95 -8.30 0.32
C LEU A 82 -10.01 -8.58 -0.73
#